data_b86166fef69f74253c20a5b78809369c
#
_entry.id   b86166fef69f74253c20a5b78809369c
#
_cell.length_a   1.000
_cell.length_b   1.000
_cell.length_c   1.000
_cell.angle_alpha   90.00
_cell.angle_beta   90.00
_cell.angle_gamma   90.00
#
_symmetry.space_group_name_H-M   'P 1'
#
loop_
_entity.id
_entity.type
_entity.pdbx_description
1 polymer ?
#
loop_
_entity_poly.entity_id
_entity_poly.type
_entity_poly.pdbx_seq_one_letter_code
_entity_poly.pdbx_strand_id
1 'polypeptide(L)'
;MSTIHFLNVLEGDCNIIQHDSGRTTVIDVSNAYDDYDTEEEKAVKSSQIRKDMLERTQVPSDKKDYKQKKIPDNPILYLKKFNIKNIFRFIITHPDMDHLDGIKDLFSNFSISNVWDTNNEKEISDKANSGGYNMEDWKYYQQLRDGKIQPCKRLTYFAGDSNEFYKYDYVHILSPTPQLLKDCNNCEDWNDSSYVILYTPPKSDGGYWKILFAGDSEDSTWEHILENYSALIRNTDILFAPHHGRDSGRNYDFLKTVNPKTTLFGNANSKHLAYNQYNSSAKITNNQAGYVILDICPDSLKIYVKNLEFARDFRHKREWTGEPQFNKNLDAYFLCQYNVK
;
A
#
# COMPACT_ATOMS: atom_id res chain seq x y z
N MET A 1 7.64 19.35 -0.26
CA MET A 1 6.42 18.74 -0.85
C MET A 1 6.66 17.26 -1.04
N SER A 2 5.69 16.44 -0.71
CA SER A 2 5.78 14.99 -0.90
C SER A 2 4.58 14.46 -1.68
N THR A 3 4.76 13.34 -2.37
CA THR A 3 3.67 12.66 -3.06
C THR A 3 3.61 11.21 -2.62
N ILE A 4 2.39 10.69 -2.52
CA ILE A 4 2.15 9.27 -2.26
C ILE A 4 1.33 8.71 -3.41
N HIS A 5 1.76 7.57 -3.94
CA HIS A 5 1.06 6.87 -5.00
C HIS A 5 0.57 5.53 -4.47
N PHE A 6 -0.72 5.29 -4.58
CA PHE A 6 -1.37 4.03 -4.25
C PHE A 6 -1.75 3.34 -5.55
N LEU A 7 -1.04 2.30 -5.92
CA LEU A 7 -1.18 1.66 -7.22
C LEU A 7 -2.38 0.72 -7.27
N ASN A 8 -2.98 0.63 -8.44
CA ASN A 8 -4.05 -0.32 -8.72
C ASN A 8 -3.46 -1.67 -9.15
N VAL A 9 -2.83 -2.37 -8.22
CA VAL A 9 -2.36 -3.74 -8.45
C VAL A 9 -3.53 -4.73 -8.37
N LEU A 10 -3.37 -5.96 -8.85
CA LEU A 10 -4.47 -6.94 -8.92
C LEU A 10 -4.92 -7.46 -7.55
N GLU A 11 -3.98 -7.97 -6.78
CA GLU A 11 -4.10 -8.33 -5.37
C GLU A 11 -2.88 -7.77 -4.65
N GLY A 12 -2.95 -7.63 -3.33
CA GLY A 12 -1.86 -7.06 -2.56
C GLY A 12 -1.77 -5.54 -2.66
N ASP A 13 -0.64 -5.01 -2.28
CA ASP A 13 -0.38 -3.58 -2.21
C ASP A 13 0.90 -3.18 -2.97
N CYS A 14 0.94 -1.95 -3.43
CA CYS A 14 2.16 -1.25 -3.80
C CYS A 14 1.96 0.24 -3.58
N ASN A 15 2.66 0.77 -2.58
CA ASN A 15 2.60 2.18 -2.22
C ASN A 15 3.96 2.83 -2.40
N ILE A 16 4.00 4.02 -3.02
CA ILE A 16 5.25 4.75 -3.28
C ILE A 16 5.16 6.10 -2.59
N ILE A 17 6.14 6.44 -1.78
CA ILE A 17 6.27 7.76 -1.15
C ILE A 17 7.50 8.46 -1.73
N GLN A 18 7.29 9.56 -2.42
CA GLN A 18 8.36 10.49 -2.79
C GLN A 18 8.43 11.56 -1.69
N HIS A 19 9.45 11.48 -0.87
CA HIS A 19 9.64 12.36 0.28
C HIS A 19 10.17 13.74 -0.14
N ASP A 20 9.91 14.74 0.69
CA ASP A 20 10.46 16.08 0.54
C ASP A 20 12.00 16.10 0.61
N SER A 21 12.59 15.11 1.26
CA SER A 21 14.04 14.86 1.29
C SER A 21 14.63 14.44 -0.07
N GLY A 22 13.80 14.15 -1.08
CA GLY A 22 14.19 13.57 -2.37
C GLY A 22 14.36 12.04 -2.34
N ARG A 23 14.18 11.39 -1.19
CA ARG A 23 14.19 9.92 -1.10
C ARG A 23 12.88 9.33 -1.57
N THR A 24 12.94 8.10 -2.07
CA THR A 24 11.76 7.31 -2.40
C THR A 24 11.66 6.10 -1.48
N THR A 25 10.49 5.91 -0.88
CA THR A 25 10.11 4.67 -0.18
C THR A 25 9.08 3.94 -1.03
N VAL A 26 9.25 2.63 -1.18
CA VAL A 26 8.23 1.73 -1.71
C VAL A 26 7.81 0.80 -0.58
N ILE A 27 6.51 0.64 -0.38
CA ILE A 27 5.91 -0.26 0.61
C ILE A 27 5.16 -1.34 -0.16
N ASP A 28 5.63 -2.56 -0.04
CA ASP A 28 5.18 -3.74 -0.74
C ASP A 28 5.28 -3.65 -2.27
N VAL A 29 5.15 -4.78 -2.92
CA VAL A 29 5.10 -4.88 -4.37
C VAL A 29 4.19 -6.03 -4.79
N SER A 30 3.33 -5.75 -5.75
CA SER A 30 2.51 -6.76 -6.41
C SER A 30 2.35 -6.43 -7.88
N ASN A 31 2.19 -7.43 -8.72
CA ASN A 31 2.04 -7.28 -10.16
C ASN A 31 3.23 -6.58 -10.87
N ALA A 32 4.46 -6.73 -10.35
CA ALA A 32 5.67 -6.12 -10.93
C ALA A 32 6.36 -7.10 -11.89
N TYR A 33 6.31 -6.81 -13.19
CA TYR A 33 6.92 -7.66 -14.22
C TYR A 33 7.85 -6.85 -15.11
N ASP A 34 8.96 -7.48 -15.52
CA ASP A 34 9.84 -6.89 -16.51
C ASP A 34 9.19 -6.90 -17.91
N ASP A 35 9.31 -5.82 -18.63
CA ASP A 35 8.81 -5.67 -20.00
C ASP A 35 9.57 -6.51 -21.04
N TYR A 36 10.71 -7.07 -20.64
CA TYR A 36 11.55 -7.87 -21.53
C TYR A 36 11.13 -9.34 -21.65
N ASP A 37 10.14 -9.77 -20.85
CA ASP A 37 9.59 -11.11 -21.01
C ASP A 37 8.92 -11.23 -22.41
N THR A 38 9.17 -12.34 -23.09
CA THR A 38 8.48 -12.64 -24.35
C THR A 38 6.97 -12.65 -24.15
N GLU A 39 6.19 -12.38 -25.20
CA GLU A 39 4.73 -12.44 -25.11
C GLU A 39 4.21 -13.82 -24.64
N GLU A 40 4.98 -14.88 -24.88
CA GLU A 40 4.70 -16.22 -24.39
C GLU A 40 4.94 -16.34 -22.87
N GLU A 41 6.02 -15.78 -22.35
CA GLU A 41 6.32 -15.74 -20.91
C GLU A 41 5.34 -14.83 -20.17
N LYS A 42 4.99 -13.68 -20.74
CA LYS A 42 3.90 -12.82 -20.24
C LYS A 42 2.57 -13.57 -20.20
N ALA A 43 2.28 -14.33 -21.25
CA ALA A 43 1.05 -15.12 -21.34
C ALA A 43 1.03 -16.25 -20.29
N VAL A 44 2.16 -16.91 -20.02
CA VAL A 44 2.25 -18.00 -19.03
C VAL A 44 2.25 -17.45 -17.61
N LYS A 45 3.00 -16.39 -17.31
CA LYS A 45 3.02 -15.75 -15.98
C LYS A 45 1.70 -15.04 -15.65
N SER A 46 1.03 -14.46 -16.66
CA SER A 46 -0.18 -13.65 -16.46
C SER A 46 -1.49 -14.41 -16.64
N SER A 47 -1.51 -15.54 -17.37
CA SER A 47 -2.78 -16.11 -17.84
C SER A 47 -3.57 -16.83 -16.76
N GLN A 48 -2.90 -17.55 -15.86
CA GLN A 48 -3.60 -18.34 -14.83
C GLN A 48 -3.87 -17.48 -13.59
N ILE A 49 -2.83 -16.82 -13.06
CA ILE A 49 -2.97 -15.96 -11.87
C ILE A 49 -3.89 -14.78 -12.14
N ARG A 50 -3.70 -14.07 -13.27
CA ARG A 50 -4.57 -12.95 -13.66
C ARG A 50 -6.02 -13.37 -13.94
N LYS A 51 -6.24 -14.55 -14.51
CA LYS A 51 -7.58 -15.05 -14.78
C LYS A 51 -8.33 -15.32 -13.49
N ASP A 52 -7.67 -16.00 -12.56
CA ASP A 52 -8.23 -16.31 -11.25
C ASP A 52 -8.47 -15.03 -10.42
N MET A 53 -7.52 -14.08 -10.45
CA MET A 53 -7.66 -12.78 -9.77
C MET A 53 -8.77 -11.91 -10.39
N LEU A 54 -8.85 -11.84 -11.72
CA LEU A 54 -9.92 -11.09 -12.40
C LEU A 54 -11.31 -11.70 -12.15
N GLU A 55 -11.40 -13.01 -11.97
CA GLU A 55 -12.66 -13.69 -11.62
C GLU A 55 -13.04 -13.45 -10.15
N ARG A 56 -12.05 -13.30 -9.26
CA ARG A 56 -12.27 -13.03 -7.83
C ARG A 56 -12.67 -11.58 -7.54
N THR A 57 -12.17 -10.62 -8.30
CA THR A 57 -12.45 -9.18 -8.10
C THR A 57 -13.74 -8.73 -8.79
N GLN A 58 -14.90 -9.15 -8.28
CA GLN A 58 -16.18 -8.67 -8.79
C GLN A 58 -16.62 -7.39 -8.07
N VAL A 59 -17.10 -6.40 -8.83
CA VAL A 59 -17.77 -5.22 -8.26
C VAL A 59 -19.14 -5.65 -7.73
N PRO A 60 -19.56 -5.20 -6.53
CA PRO A 60 -20.91 -5.43 -6.05
C PRO A 60 -21.95 -4.99 -7.07
N SER A 61 -23.03 -5.76 -7.23
CA SER A 61 -24.07 -5.53 -8.25
C SER A 61 -24.79 -4.17 -8.13
N ASP A 62 -24.72 -3.55 -6.95
CA ASP A 62 -25.28 -2.21 -6.64
C ASP A 62 -24.33 -1.06 -6.94
N LYS A 63 -23.09 -1.32 -7.37
CA LYS A 63 -22.08 -0.30 -7.65
C LYS A 63 -21.66 -0.30 -9.11
N LYS A 64 -21.45 0.91 -9.64
CA LYS A 64 -20.94 1.08 -11.01
C LYS A 64 -19.54 0.49 -11.14
N ASP A 65 -19.36 -0.36 -12.15
CA ASP A 65 -18.06 -0.91 -12.53
C ASP A 65 -17.31 0.04 -13.46
N TYR A 66 -16.24 0.64 -12.98
CA TYR A 66 -15.37 1.53 -13.76
C TYR A 66 -14.26 0.76 -14.50
N LYS A 67 -14.27 -0.57 -14.47
CA LYS A 67 -13.39 -1.48 -15.21
C LYS A 67 -11.89 -1.35 -14.90
N GLN A 68 -11.52 -0.72 -13.78
CA GLN A 68 -10.10 -0.50 -13.47
C GLN A 68 -9.35 -1.80 -13.15
N LYS A 69 -10.01 -2.83 -12.65
CA LYS A 69 -9.43 -4.17 -12.49
C LYS A 69 -8.91 -4.80 -13.79
N LYS A 70 -9.38 -4.33 -14.96
CA LYS A 70 -8.93 -4.83 -16.27
C LYS A 70 -7.64 -4.17 -16.76
N ILE A 71 -7.21 -3.10 -16.10
CA ILE A 71 -6.02 -2.31 -16.43
C ILE A 71 -5.20 -2.05 -15.17
N PRO A 72 -4.67 -3.13 -14.56
CA PRO A 72 -3.84 -2.98 -13.37
C PRO A 72 -2.53 -2.27 -13.71
N ASP A 73 -1.99 -1.58 -12.72
CA ASP A 73 -0.68 -0.95 -12.82
C ASP A 73 0.42 -2.01 -12.66
N ASN A 74 1.47 -1.88 -13.46
CA ASN A 74 2.74 -2.56 -13.22
C ASN A 74 3.67 -1.58 -12.50
N PRO A 75 4.12 -1.87 -11.27
CA PRO A 75 4.97 -0.97 -10.48
C PRO A 75 6.28 -0.58 -11.19
N ILE A 76 6.89 -1.48 -11.96
CA ILE A 76 8.14 -1.20 -12.69
C ILE A 76 7.89 -0.13 -13.76
N LEU A 77 6.85 -0.31 -14.57
CA LEU A 77 6.48 0.66 -15.61
C LEU A 77 6.03 1.98 -15.00
N TYR A 78 5.32 1.91 -13.89
CA TYR A 78 4.86 3.09 -13.15
C TYR A 78 6.03 3.92 -12.61
N LEU A 79 6.99 3.29 -11.93
CA LEU A 79 8.20 3.96 -11.43
C LEU A 79 9.02 4.59 -12.56
N LYS A 80 9.20 3.85 -13.68
CA LYS A 80 9.88 4.37 -14.89
C LYS A 80 9.16 5.60 -15.46
N LYS A 81 7.83 5.57 -15.56
CA LYS A 81 6.99 6.67 -16.04
C LYS A 81 7.18 7.95 -15.23
N PHE A 82 7.29 7.85 -13.92
CA PHE A 82 7.55 8.97 -13.01
C PHE A 82 9.04 9.29 -12.83
N ASN A 83 9.90 8.68 -13.68
CA ASN A 83 11.36 8.89 -13.68
C ASN A 83 12.03 8.60 -12.31
N ILE A 84 11.45 7.70 -11.54
CA ILE A 84 12.02 7.20 -10.30
C ILE A 84 13.06 6.15 -10.66
N LYS A 85 14.33 6.41 -10.35
CA LYS A 85 15.46 5.54 -10.71
C LYS A 85 16.02 4.76 -9.51
N ASN A 86 15.89 5.32 -8.34
CA ASN A 86 16.45 4.78 -7.11
C ASN A 86 15.37 4.70 -6.05
N ILE A 87 15.32 3.58 -5.37
CA ILE A 87 14.47 3.36 -4.20
C ILE A 87 15.38 3.38 -2.99
N PHE A 88 15.25 4.41 -2.14
CA PHE A 88 16.06 4.51 -0.94
C PHE A 88 15.68 3.43 0.07
N ARG A 89 14.38 3.15 0.20
CA ARG A 89 13.83 2.22 1.19
C ARG A 89 12.72 1.39 0.53
N PHE A 90 12.85 0.09 0.62
CA PHE A 90 11.79 -0.85 0.28
C PHE A 90 11.30 -1.51 1.57
N ILE A 91 10.03 -1.39 1.90
CA ILE A 91 9.43 -1.96 3.10
C ILE A 91 8.55 -3.13 2.69
N ILE A 92 8.85 -4.31 3.21
CA ILE A 92 8.01 -5.49 3.12
C ILE A 92 7.18 -5.52 4.40
N THR A 93 5.88 -5.26 4.31
CA THR A 93 5.03 -5.18 5.51
C THR A 93 4.98 -6.52 6.23
N HIS A 94 4.77 -7.59 5.48
CA HIS A 94 4.77 -8.97 5.97
C HIS A 94 5.06 -9.92 4.78
N PRO A 95 5.36 -11.22 5.04
CA PRO A 95 5.93 -12.10 4.01
C PRO A 95 4.88 -12.82 3.15
N ASP A 96 3.72 -12.23 2.89
CA ASP A 96 2.72 -12.84 2.00
C ASP A 96 3.04 -12.57 0.54
N MET A 97 2.71 -13.52 -0.32
CA MET A 97 3.16 -13.48 -1.72
C MET A 97 2.52 -12.35 -2.53
N ASP A 98 1.34 -11.89 -2.17
CA ASP A 98 0.71 -10.72 -2.79
C ASP A 98 1.34 -9.37 -2.37
N HIS A 99 2.27 -9.40 -1.41
CA HIS A 99 3.14 -8.28 -1.04
C HIS A 99 4.59 -8.42 -1.58
N LEU A 100 4.87 -9.50 -2.32
CA LEU A 100 6.18 -9.86 -2.85
C LEU A 100 6.17 -10.14 -4.37
N ASP A 101 5.01 -10.11 -5.03
CA ASP A 101 4.83 -10.53 -6.42
C ASP A 101 5.56 -9.59 -7.38
N GLY A 102 6.63 -10.12 -7.99
CA GLY A 102 7.55 -9.38 -8.85
C GLY A 102 8.70 -8.69 -8.12
N ILE A 103 8.97 -9.04 -6.87
CA ILE A 103 10.09 -8.45 -6.10
C ILE A 103 11.44 -8.64 -6.79
N LYS A 104 11.68 -9.80 -7.40
CA LYS A 104 12.92 -10.11 -8.14
C LYS A 104 13.09 -9.16 -9.32
N ASP A 105 12.03 -8.94 -10.09
CA ASP A 105 12.06 -8.05 -11.25
C ASP A 105 12.18 -6.59 -10.82
N LEU A 106 11.55 -6.18 -9.72
CA LEU A 106 11.71 -4.84 -9.14
C LEU A 106 13.18 -4.56 -8.82
N PHE A 107 13.86 -5.47 -8.12
CA PHE A 107 15.27 -5.32 -7.76
C PHE A 107 16.22 -5.40 -8.97
N SER A 108 15.80 -6.05 -10.05
CA SER A 108 16.55 -6.08 -11.30
C SER A 108 16.48 -4.76 -12.06
N ASN A 109 15.41 -4.00 -11.88
CA ASN A 109 15.17 -2.75 -12.60
C ASN A 109 15.59 -1.48 -11.84
N PHE A 110 15.69 -1.56 -10.49
CA PHE A 110 15.96 -0.38 -9.65
C PHE A 110 17.09 -0.61 -8.67
N SER A 111 17.88 0.43 -8.43
CA SER A 111 18.82 0.44 -7.31
C SER A 111 18.06 0.64 -6.01
N ILE A 112 18.11 -0.34 -5.10
CA ILE A 112 17.44 -0.33 -3.80
C ILE A 112 18.50 -0.29 -2.71
N SER A 113 18.51 0.78 -1.90
CA SER A 113 19.56 1.00 -0.92
C SER A 113 19.40 0.14 0.33
N ASN A 114 18.16 0.02 0.82
CA ASN A 114 17.85 -0.84 1.96
C ASN A 114 16.44 -1.45 1.85
N VAL A 115 16.31 -2.63 2.41
CA VAL A 115 15.03 -3.33 2.59
C VAL A 115 14.73 -3.45 4.08
N TRP A 116 13.48 -3.14 4.44
CA TRP A 116 12.95 -3.43 5.77
C TRP A 116 12.18 -4.73 5.71
N ASP A 117 12.51 -5.62 6.61
CA ASP A 117 11.91 -6.93 6.75
C ASP A 117 11.72 -7.26 8.24
N THR A 118 10.62 -7.91 8.59
CA THR A 118 10.24 -8.19 9.98
C THR A 118 11.10 -9.25 10.65
N ASN A 119 11.95 -9.94 9.90
CA ASN A 119 12.73 -11.11 10.39
C ASN A 119 11.84 -12.29 10.78
N ASN A 120 10.79 -12.51 10.03
CA ASN A 120 9.87 -13.63 10.20
C ASN A 120 10.51 -14.98 9.84
N GLU A 121 9.86 -16.05 10.28
CA GLU A 121 10.27 -17.42 10.04
C GLU A 121 9.39 -18.16 9.00
N LYS A 122 8.60 -17.42 8.21
CA LYS A 122 7.74 -18.01 7.18
C LYS A 122 8.54 -18.81 6.18
N GLU A 123 8.03 -19.99 5.85
CA GLU A 123 8.56 -20.84 4.79
C GLU A 123 7.45 -21.25 3.82
N ILE A 124 7.74 -21.18 2.53
CA ILE A 124 6.88 -21.69 1.46
C ILE A 124 7.67 -22.78 0.73
N SER A 125 7.22 -24.02 0.86
CA SER A 125 7.96 -25.18 0.37
C SER A 125 7.77 -25.43 -1.12
N ASP A 126 6.59 -25.09 -1.65
CA ASP A 126 6.20 -25.40 -3.03
C ASP A 126 5.18 -24.42 -3.61
N LYS A 127 4.92 -24.57 -4.92
CA LYS A 127 3.99 -23.73 -5.67
C LYS A 127 2.53 -23.82 -5.17
N ALA A 128 2.11 -24.94 -4.60
CA ALA A 128 0.75 -25.08 -4.09
C ALA A 128 0.55 -24.17 -2.88
N ASN A 129 1.56 -24.07 -2.02
CA ASN A 129 1.53 -23.22 -0.83
C ASN A 129 1.81 -21.73 -1.13
N SER A 130 2.27 -21.40 -2.35
CA SER A 130 2.46 -20.01 -2.77
C SER A 130 1.19 -19.29 -3.21
N GLY A 131 0.02 -19.93 -3.14
CA GLY A 131 -1.22 -19.33 -3.67
C GLY A 131 -1.24 -19.20 -5.21
N GLY A 132 -0.28 -19.84 -5.91
CA GLY A 132 -0.12 -19.75 -7.37
C GLY A 132 0.90 -18.72 -7.83
N TYR A 133 1.49 -17.94 -6.90
CA TYR A 133 2.52 -16.94 -7.19
C TYR A 133 3.84 -17.57 -7.64
N ASN A 134 4.73 -16.73 -8.19
CA ASN A 134 6.01 -17.16 -8.71
C ASN A 134 6.99 -17.51 -7.57
N MET A 135 7.42 -18.77 -7.50
CA MET A 135 8.37 -19.22 -6.48
C MET A 135 9.76 -18.58 -6.60
N GLU A 136 10.11 -17.98 -7.74
CA GLU A 136 11.38 -17.25 -7.87
C GLU A 136 11.35 -15.96 -7.04
N ASP A 137 10.20 -15.32 -6.88
CA ASP A 137 10.03 -14.17 -5.99
C ASP A 137 10.21 -14.57 -4.52
N TRP A 138 9.64 -15.71 -4.13
CA TRP A 138 9.85 -16.25 -2.79
C TRP A 138 11.31 -16.56 -2.51
N LYS A 139 12.00 -17.25 -3.41
CA LYS A 139 13.45 -17.54 -3.28
C LYS A 139 14.29 -16.27 -3.22
N TYR A 140 13.91 -15.26 -3.99
CA TYR A 140 14.59 -13.97 -3.98
C TYR A 140 14.39 -13.26 -2.64
N TYR A 141 13.14 -13.26 -2.13
CA TYR A 141 12.83 -12.74 -0.81
C TYR A 141 13.63 -13.45 0.31
N GLN A 142 13.72 -14.78 0.27
CA GLN A 142 14.58 -15.52 1.23
C GLN A 142 16.04 -15.04 1.19
N GLN A 143 16.59 -14.78 0.00
CA GLN A 143 17.96 -14.23 -0.11
C GLN A 143 18.07 -12.82 0.44
N LEU A 144 17.05 -11.98 0.29
CA LEU A 144 16.97 -10.66 0.91
C LEU A 144 16.92 -10.78 2.44
N ARG A 145 16.04 -11.62 2.96
CA ARG A 145 15.90 -11.93 4.39
C ARG A 145 17.20 -12.43 5.00
N ASP A 146 17.95 -13.25 4.26
CA ASP A 146 19.26 -13.75 4.68
C ASP A 146 20.41 -12.73 4.50
N GLY A 147 20.14 -11.53 3.97
CA GLY A 147 21.16 -10.50 3.71
C GLY A 147 22.15 -10.86 2.58
N LYS A 148 21.77 -11.76 1.69
CA LYS A 148 22.62 -12.26 0.58
C LYS A 148 22.61 -11.34 -0.65
N ILE A 149 21.66 -10.41 -0.76
CA ILE A 149 21.53 -9.49 -1.90
C ILE A 149 22.32 -8.20 -1.62
N GLN A 150 23.42 -8.02 -2.32
CA GLN A 150 24.30 -6.86 -2.20
C GLN A 150 24.15 -5.92 -3.42
N PRO A 151 24.28 -4.59 -3.24
CA PRO A 151 24.67 -3.85 -2.02
C PRO A 151 23.48 -3.46 -1.11
N CYS A 152 22.29 -4.00 -1.32
CA CYS A 152 21.11 -3.70 -0.53
C CYS A 152 21.29 -4.12 0.94
N LYS A 153 21.03 -3.19 1.87
CA LYS A 153 21.10 -3.49 3.31
C LYS A 153 19.76 -3.99 3.81
N ARG A 154 19.73 -5.18 4.36
CA ARG A 154 18.56 -5.67 5.09
C ARG A 154 18.56 -5.08 6.50
N LEU A 155 17.43 -4.50 6.90
CA LEU A 155 17.22 -3.86 8.20
C LEU A 155 15.92 -4.39 8.82
N THR A 156 15.92 -4.57 10.14
CA THR A 156 14.72 -4.91 10.91
C THR A 156 14.49 -3.81 11.92
N TYR A 157 13.26 -3.32 11.99
CA TYR A 157 12.81 -2.33 12.95
C TYR A 157 11.53 -2.78 13.63
N PHE A 158 11.33 -2.29 14.85
CA PHE A 158 10.15 -2.56 15.65
C PHE A 158 9.45 -1.26 16.05
N ALA A 159 8.24 -1.39 16.57
CA ALA A 159 7.45 -0.29 17.08
C ALA A 159 8.26 0.59 18.03
N GLY A 160 8.27 1.89 17.79
CA GLY A 160 9.01 2.88 18.58
C GLY A 160 10.49 3.03 18.22
N ASP A 161 11.07 2.17 17.37
CA ASP A 161 12.42 2.37 16.89
C ASP A 161 12.55 3.72 16.19
N SER A 162 13.70 4.38 16.37
CA SER A 162 13.97 5.69 15.81
C SER A 162 15.36 5.75 15.20
N ASN A 163 15.41 6.31 14.00
CA ASN A 163 16.64 6.51 13.25
C ASN A 163 16.53 7.85 12.50
N GLU A 164 17.64 8.58 12.38
CA GLU A 164 17.63 9.89 11.77
C GLU A 164 17.09 9.93 10.35
N PHE A 165 17.35 8.89 9.53
CA PHE A 165 16.93 8.86 8.14
C PHE A 165 15.41 8.81 7.99
N TYR A 166 14.73 7.89 8.68
CA TYR A 166 13.27 7.82 8.57
C TYR A 166 12.56 8.85 9.46
N LYS A 167 13.17 9.30 10.55
CA LYS A 167 12.69 10.45 11.30
C LYS A 167 12.72 11.74 10.46
N TYR A 168 13.78 11.95 9.69
CA TYR A 168 13.88 13.08 8.75
C TYR A 168 12.84 12.97 7.62
N ASP A 169 12.44 11.76 7.24
CA ASP A 169 11.38 11.50 6.29
C ASP A 169 9.98 11.46 6.94
N TYR A 170 9.83 11.85 8.21
CA TYR A 170 8.56 11.86 8.97
C TYR A 170 7.86 10.51 9.05
N VAL A 171 8.60 9.42 9.10
CA VAL A 171 8.10 8.04 9.18
C VAL A 171 8.15 7.57 10.63
N HIS A 172 7.04 7.02 11.12
CA HIS A 172 6.93 6.40 12.44
C HIS A 172 6.51 4.95 12.29
N ILE A 173 7.18 4.05 13.00
CA ILE A 173 6.90 2.62 13.02
C ILE A 173 6.03 2.31 14.24
N LEU A 174 4.79 1.86 14.01
CA LEU A 174 3.82 1.56 15.06
C LEU A 174 3.71 0.07 15.35
N SER A 175 4.11 -0.78 14.41
CA SER A 175 4.14 -2.25 14.44
C SER A 175 5.20 -2.74 13.45
N PRO A 176 5.77 -3.97 13.61
CA PRO A 176 5.47 -4.93 14.66
C PRO A 176 6.23 -4.64 15.96
N THR A 177 5.89 -5.40 17.03
CA THR A 177 6.75 -5.56 18.20
C THR A 177 7.49 -6.90 18.13
N PRO A 178 8.59 -7.10 18.88
CA PRO A 178 9.22 -8.41 18.97
C PRO A 178 8.26 -9.51 19.48
N GLN A 179 7.30 -9.16 20.33
CA GLN A 179 6.31 -10.11 20.84
C GLN A 179 5.30 -10.50 19.76
N LEU A 180 4.73 -9.54 19.01
CA LEU A 180 3.82 -9.82 17.89
C LEU A 180 4.49 -10.74 16.86
N LEU A 181 5.74 -10.43 16.47
CA LEU A 181 6.47 -11.26 15.54
C LEU A 181 6.66 -12.70 16.06
N LYS A 182 7.01 -12.86 17.34
CA LYS A 182 7.14 -14.18 17.97
C LYS A 182 5.83 -14.95 17.97
N ASP A 183 4.72 -14.28 18.25
CA ASP A 183 3.40 -14.90 18.27
C ASP A 183 2.97 -15.32 16.86
N CYS A 184 3.24 -14.48 15.84
CA CYS A 184 3.01 -14.80 14.44
C CYS A 184 3.84 -15.99 13.95
N ASN A 185 5.12 -16.08 14.34
CA ASN A 185 5.96 -17.23 14.01
C ASN A 185 5.44 -18.52 14.66
N ASN A 186 4.85 -18.44 15.86
CA ASN A 186 4.31 -19.61 16.54
C ASN A 186 2.97 -20.10 15.94
N CYS A 187 2.14 -19.20 15.42
CA CYS A 187 0.83 -19.56 14.83
C CYS A 187 0.88 -19.71 13.31
N GLU A 188 2.02 -19.42 12.67
CA GLU A 188 2.22 -19.47 11.21
C GLU A 188 1.25 -18.55 10.45
N ASP A 189 0.87 -17.40 11.07
CA ASP A 189 0.10 -16.33 10.48
C ASP A 189 0.81 -14.99 10.73
N TRP A 190 1.26 -14.33 9.66
CA TRP A 190 2.14 -13.16 9.75
C TRP A 190 1.43 -11.82 9.55
N ASN A 191 0.12 -11.78 9.39
CA ASN A 191 -0.63 -10.55 9.24
C ASN A 191 -0.39 -9.57 10.39
N ASP A 192 -0.47 -10.05 11.63
CA ASP A 192 -0.21 -9.24 12.84
C ASP A 192 1.29 -8.90 13.05
N SER A 193 2.19 -9.40 12.22
CA SER A 193 3.58 -8.93 12.16
C SER A 193 3.81 -7.83 11.11
N SER A 194 2.77 -7.33 10.49
CA SER A 194 2.86 -6.27 9.49
C SER A 194 3.50 -5.00 10.03
N TYR A 195 4.37 -4.38 9.23
CA TYR A 195 4.74 -2.99 9.46
C TYR A 195 3.50 -2.11 9.32
N VAL A 196 3.13 -1.44 10.41
CA VAL A 196 2.17 -0.34 10.38
C VAL A 196 2.95 0.97 10.46
N ILE A 197 2.84 1.76 9.40
CA ILE A 197 3.62 2.98 9.22
C ILE A 197 2.71 4.19 9.28
N LEU A 198 3.04 5.15 10.16
CA LEU A 198 2.43 6.46 10.16
C LEU A 198 3.40 7.48 9.53
N TYR A 199 2.97 8.13 8.46
CA TYR A 199 3.70 9.20 7.79
C TYR A 199 3.10 10.55 8.18
N THR A 200 3.97 11.47 8.70
CA THR A 200 3.51 12.72 9.30
C THR A 200 4.21 13.96 8.73
N PRO A 201 4.04 14.28 7.43
CA PRO A 201 4.62 15.51 6.87
C PRO A 201 3.99 16.76 7.52
N PRO A 202 4.78 17.86 7.70
CA PRO A 202 4.33 19.03 8.43
C PRO A 202 3.22 19.80 7.70
N LYS A 203 2.36 20.43 8.49
CA LYS A 203 1.39 21.45 8.08
C LYS A 203 1.90 22.86 8.37
N SER A 204 1.37 23.85 7.66
CA SER A 204 1.73 25.26 7.85
C SER A 204 1.23 25.85 9.18
N ASP A 205 0.24 25.22 9.82
CA ASP A 205 -0.27 25.61 11.15
C ASP A 205 0.55 25.06 12.33
N GLY A 206 1.67 24.37 12.04
CA GLY A 206 2.50 23.70 13.04
C GLY A 206 2.05 22.28 13.40
N GLY A 207 0.95 21.81 12.82
CA GLY A 207 0.50 20.42 12.93
C GLY A 207 1.13 19.50 11.89
N TYR A 208 0.56 18.32 11.74
CA TYR A 208 1.02 17.30 10.80
C TYR A 208 -0.16 16.69 10.03
N TRP A 209 0.04 16.42 8.74
CA TRP A 209 -0.81 15.48 8.04
C TRP A 209 -0.56 14.08 8.59
N LYS A 210 -1.60 13.27 8.70
CA LYS A 210 -1.49 11.91 9.22
C LYS A 210 -1.94 10.93 8.16
N ILE A 211 -1.00 10.16 7.64
CA ILE A 211 -1.25 9.14 6.63
C ILE A 211 -0.81 7.80 7.20
N LEU A 212 -1.73 6.86 7.35
CA LEU A 212 -1.53 5.58 8.02
C LEU A 212 -1.59 4.43 7.02
N PHE A 213 -0.47 3.74 6.85
CA PHE A 213 -0.33 2.50 6.07
C PHE A 213 -0.43 1.34 7.04
N ALA A 214 -1.43 0.50 6.85
CA ALA A 214 -1.76 -0.52 7.84
C ALA A 214 -1.22 -1.92 7.51
N GLY A 215 -0.70 -2.16 6.30
CA GLY A 215 -0.38 -3.52 5.84
C GLY A 215 -1.60 -4.42 6.00
N ASP A 216 -1.38 -5.67 6.35
CA ASP A 216 -2.49 -6.61 6.60
C ASP A 216 -2.80 -6.82 8.09
N SER A 217 -2.35 -5.87 8.93
CA SER A 217 -2.51 -5.90 10.38
C SER A 217 -3.91 -6.28 10.84
N GLU A 218 -3.99 -7.11 11.87
CA GLU A 218 -5.21 -7.61 12.47
C GLU A 218 -5.36 -7.19 13.95
N ASP A 219 -6.17 -7.91 14.71
CA ASP A 219 -6.63 -7.47 16.04
C ASP A 219 -5.49 -7.24 17.02
N SER A 220 -4.51 -8.14 17.11
CA SER A 220 -3.41 -8.01 18.08
C SER A 220 -2.53 -6.80 17.81
N THR A 221 -2.30 -6.49 16.53
CA THR A 221 -1.60 -5.27 16.13
C THR A 221 -2.39 -4.02 16.52
N TRP A 222 -3.70 -4.00 16.28
CA TRP A 222 -4.52 -2.84 16.61
C TRP A 222 -4.69 -2.65 18.12
N GLU A 223 -4.78 -3.72 18.91
CA GLU A 223 -4.75 -3.65 20.36
C GLU A 223 -3.46 -2.96 20.85
N HIS A 224 -2.30 -3.43 20.35
CA HIS A 224 -1.01 -2.80 20.67
C HIS A 224 -0.97 -1.31 20.29
N ILE A 225 -1.41 -0.96 19.07
CA ILE A 225 -1.40 0.42 18.58
C ILE A 225 -2.34 1.32 19.38
N LEU A 226 -3.54 0.84 19.73
CA LEU A 226 -4.49 1.59 20.53
C LEU A 226 -3.99 1.84 21.95
N GLU A 227 -3.32 0.87 22.53
CA GLU A 227 -2.74 1.01 23.87
C GLU A 227 -1.59 2.03 23.89
N ASN A 228 -0.69 1.98 22.91
CA ASN A 228 0.58 2.72 22.97
C ASN A 228 0.59 4.00 22.11
N TYR A 229 -0.21 4.08 21.03
CA TYR A 229 -0.14 5.15 20.01
C TYR A 229 -1.49 5.83 19.73
N SER A 230 -2.53 5.60 20.54
CA SER A 230 -3.88 6.14 20.29
C SER A 230 -3.91 7.65 20.07
N ALA A 231 -3.12 8.43 20.81
CA ALA A 231 -3.04 9.88 20.65
C ALA A 231 -2.40 10.27 19.29
N LEU A 232 -1.43 9.48 18.83
CA LEU A 232 -0.70 9.75 17.59
C LEU A 232 -1.56 9.49 16.35
N ILE A 233 -2.34 8.39 16.35
CA ILE A 233 -3.18 7.98 15.22
C ILE A 233 -4.56 8.64 15.19
N ARG A 234 -4.95 9.32 16.27
CA ARG A 234 -6.29 9.96 16.38
C ARG A 234 -6.52 10.97 15.27
N ASN A 235 -7.72 10.90 14.65
CA ASN A 235 -8.14 11.75 13.55
C ASN A 235 -7.13 11.76 12.39
N THR A 236 -6.79 10.58 11.91
CA THR A 236 -5.95 10.36 10.72
C THR A 236 -6.58 11.00 9.48
N ASP A 237 -5.79 11.67 8.66
CA ASP A 237 -6.30 12.28 7.42
C ASP A 237 -6.58 11.20 6.36
N ILE A 238 -5.62 10.28 6.14
CA ILE A 238 -5.74 9.19 5.17
C ILE A 238 -5.39 7.86 5.83
N LEU A 239 -6.26 6.88 5.70
CA LEU A 239 -6.02 5.49 6.09
C LEU A 239 -5.95 4.61 4.84
N PHE A 240 -4.85 3.90 4.65
CA PHE A 240 -4.79 2.74 3.78
C PHE A 240 -5.37 1.57 4.58
N ALA A 241 -6.50 1.04 4.10
CA ALA A 241 -7.28 0.07 4.86
C ALA A 241 -6.49 -1.22 5.10
N PRO A 242 -6.41 -1.73 6.33
CA PRO A 242 -5.70 -2.97 6.61
C PRO A 242 -6.27 -4.14 5.79
N HIS A 243 -5.38 -5.02 5.32
CA HIS A 243 -5.69 -6.19 4.53
C HIS A 243 -6.54 -5.81 3.29
N HIS A 244 -6.11 -4.77 2.57
CA HIS A 244 -6.78 -4.20 1.38
C HIS A 244 -8.23 -3.75 1.63
N GLY A 245 -8.65 -3.67 2.89
CA GLY A 245 -10.05 -3.44 3.31
C GLY A 245 -10.91 -4.70 3.32
N ARG A 246 -10.29 -5.88 3.28
CA ARG A 246 -10.96 -7.17 3.36
C ARG A 246 -11.58 -7.39 4.74
N ASP A 247 -12.77 -7.97 4.75
CA ASP A 247 -13.39 -8.49 5.97
C ASP A 247 -12.76 -9.83 6.33
N SER A 248 -11.91 -9.84 7.34
CA SER A 248 -11.25 -11.02 7.91
C SER A 248 -11.86 -11.44 9.25
N GLY A 249 -13.04 -10.89 9.60
CA GLY A 249 -13.65 -11.11 10.91
C GLY A 249 -13.04 -10.27 12.03
N ARG A 250 -12.17 -9.30 11.70
CA ARG A 250 -11.49 -8.42 12.66
C ARG A 250 -12.44 -7.52 13.42
N ASN A 251 -11.98 -7.04 14.57
CA ASN A 251 -12.64 -5.97 15.30
C ASN A 251 -12.34 -4.59 14.65
N TYR A 252 -13.38 -3.83 14.36
CA TYR A 252 -13.27 -2.50 13.74
C TYR A 252 -13.27 -1.35 14.77
N ASP A 253 -13.15 -1.62 16.07
CA ASP A 253 -13.16 -0.59 17.12
C ASP A 253 -12.01 0.41 16.99
N PHE A 254 -10.89 0.02 16.40
CA PHE A 254 -9.79 0.93 16.10
C PHE A 254 -10.21 2.14 15.25
N LEU A 255 -11.22 1.98 14.39
CA LEU A 255 -11.75 3.07 13.56
C LEU A 255 -12.37 4.21 14.38
N LYS A 256 -12.82 3.95 15.61
CA LYS A 256 -13.32 5.00 16.53
C LYS A 256 -12.19 5.98 16.92
N THR A 257 -10.97 5.47 17.04
CA THR A 257 -9.77 6.27 17.37
C THR A 257 -9.14 6.86 16.12
N VAL A 258 -8.88 6.04 15.12
CA VAL A 258 -8.27 6.47 13.84
C VAL A 258 -9.13 7.53 13.17
N ASN A 259 -10.46 7.33 13.15
CA ASN A 259 -11.46 8.28 12.61
C ASN A 259 -11.00 8.96 11.30
N PRO A 260 -10.71 8.19 10.24
CA PRO A 260 -10.06 8.71 9.06
C PRO A 260 -10.98 9.60 8.22
N LYS A 261 -10.45 10.70 7.67
CA LYS A 261 -11.19 11.54 6.71
C LYS A 261 -11.42 10.81 5.39
N THR A 262 -10.39 10.15 4.90
CA THR A 262 -10.45 9.29 3.70
C THR A 262 -9.88 7.93 4.01
N THR A 263 -10.57 6.87 3.55
CA THR A 263 -10.02 5.52 3.52
C THR A 263 -9.79 5.07 2.07
N LEU A 264 -8.60 4.60 1.80
CA LEU A 264 -8.18 4.00 0.54
C LEU A 264 -8.21 2.48 0.69
N PHE A 265 -8.81 1.81 -0.28
CA PHE A 265 -8.98 0.35 -0.29
C PHE A 265 -8.21 -0.22 -1.47
N GLY A 266 -7.36 -1.20 -1.21
CA GLY A 266 -6.73 -2.04 -2.21
C GLY A 266 -7.74 -2.93 -2.95
N ASN A 267 -7.24 -3.76 -3.82
CA ASN A 267 -8.06 -4.72 -4.53
C ASN A 267 -8.22 -5.99 -3.67
N ALA A 268 -9.38 -6.16 -3.12
CA ALA A 268 -9.82 -7.40 -2.51
C ALA A 268 -11.06 -7.93 -3.22
N ASN A 269 -11.37 -9.21 -3.05
CA ASN A 269 -12.61 -9.77 -3.56
C ASN A 269 -13.80 -9.04 -2.93
N SER A 270 -14.69 -8.50 -3.74
CA SER A 270 -15.84 -7.68 -3.29
C SER A 270 -16.76 -8.37 -2.29
N LYS A 271 -16.81 -9.70 -2.27
CA LYS A 271 -17.57 -10.48 -1.29
C LYS A 271 -17.01 -10.33 0.13
N HIS A 272 -15.77 -9.90 0.24
CA HIS A 272 -15.03 -9.81 1.49
C HIS A 272 -14.65 -8.38 1.87
N LEU A 273 -15.07 -7.36 1.09
CA LEU A 273 -14.78 -5.96 1.43
C LEU A 273 -15.63 -5.49 2.60
N ALA A 274 -14.97 -5.12 3.68
CA ALA A 274 -15.59 -4.53 4.88
C ALA A 274 -15.95 -3.04 4.69
N TYR A 275 -16.23 -2.62 3.47
CA TYR A 275 -16.44 -1.23 3.09
C TYR A 275 -17.45 -0.48 3.98
N ASN A 276 -18.47 -1.17 4.47
CA ASN A 276 -19.51 -0.58 5.32
C ASN A 276 -19.06 -0.35 6.76
N GLN A 277 -18.00 -1.02 7.22
CA GLN A 277 -17.45 -0.81 8.58
C GLN A 277 -16.72 0.52 8.71
N TYR A 278 -16.20 1.06 7.61
CA TYR A 278 -15.44 2.30 7.62
C TYR A 278 -16.35 3.52 7.53
N ASN A 279 -16.24 4.44 8.49
CA ASN A 279 -17.07 5.64 8.62
C ASN A 279 -16.44 6.90 7.99
N SER A 280 -15.42 6.75 7.13
CA SER A 280 -14.75 7.86 6.46
C SER A 280 -15.70 8.67 5.60
N SER A 281 -15.50 9.98 5.55
CA SER A 281 -16.27 10.88 4.66
C SER A 281 -16.03 10.59 3.18
N ALA A 282 -14.85 10.05 2.86
CA ALA A 282 -14.50 9.55 1.53
C ALA A 282 -13.95 8.13 1.61
N LYS A 283 -14.44 7.27 0.74
CA LYS A 283 -13.99 5.89 0.54
C LYS A 283 -13.65 5.71 -0.93
N ILE A 284 -12.42 5.33 -1.23
CA ILE A 284 -11.89 5.23 -2.58
C ILE A 284 -11.27 3.84 -2.75
N THR A 285 -11.72 3.07 -3.73
CA THR A 285 -11.15 1.76 -4.05
C THR A 285 -10.32 1.85 -5.33
N ASN A 286 -9.18 1.17 -5.40
CA ASN A 286 -8.39 1.06 -6.62
C ASN A 286 -9.21 0.49 -7.79
N ASN A 287 -10.06 -0.48 -7.51
CA ASN A 287 -10.94 -1.10 -8.52
C ASN A 287 -11.89 -0.09 -9.21
N GLN A 288 -12.20 1.03 -8.58
CA GLN A 288 -13.02 2.08 -9.15
C GLN A 288 -12.19 3.28 -9.66
N ALA A 289 -11.23 3.71 -8.88
CA ALA A 289 -10.44 4.93 -9.13
C ALA A 289 -9.24 4.73 -10.07
N GLY A 290 -8.76 3.47 -10.23
CA GLY A 290 -7.40 3.21 -10.70
C GLY A 290 -6.40 3.60 -9.61
N TYR A 291 -5.17 3.95 -9.97
CA TYR A 291 -4.25 4.47 -8.96
C TYR A 291 -4.73 5.79 -8.36
N VAL A 292 -4.35 5.99 -7.11
CA VAL A 292 -4.64 7.21 -6.36
C VAL A 292 -3.34 7.92 -6.02
N ILE A 293 -3.29 9.25 -6.20
CA ILE A 293 -2.12 10.05 -5.84
C ILE A 293 -2.53 11.09 -4.79
N LEU A 294 -1.76 11.15 -3.72
CA LEU A 294 -1.83 12.19 -2.71
C LEU A 294 -0.70 13.19 -2.98
N ASP A 295 -1.04 14.43 -3.28
CA ASP A 295 -0.09 15.55 -3.43
C ASP A 295 -0.15 16.38 -2.15
N ILE A 296 0.93 16.34 -1.37
CA ILE A 296 0.97 16.85 0.01
C ILE A 296 1.85 18.09 0.09
N CYS A 297 1.22 19.19 0.42
CA CYS A 297 1.86 20.48 0.71
C CYS A 297 1.58 20.86 2.18
N PRO A 298 2.36 21.79 2.77
CA PRO A 298 2.07 22.29 4.11
C PRO A 298 0.63 22.81 4.27
N ASP A 299 0.09 23.48 3.25
CA ASP A 299 -1.24 24.11 3.31
C ASP A 299 -2.39 23.20 2.89
N SER A 300 -2.10 22.14 2.13
CA SER A 300 -3.15 21.27 1.55
C SER A 300 -2.68 19.86 1.25
N LEU A 301 -3.61 18.92 1.34
CA LEU A 301 -3.48 17.56 0.83
C LEU A 301 -4.51 17.39 -0.29
N LYS A 302 -4.04 17.18 -1.52
CA LYS A 302 -4.86 16.97 -2.69
C LYS A 302 -4.89 15.50 -3.08
N ILE A 303 -6.05 15.03 -3.50
CA ILE A 303 -6.26 13.66 -3.96
C ILE A 303 -6.55 13.69 -5.46
N TYR A 304 -5.81 12.88 -6.21
CA TYR A 304 -5.99 12.66 -7.64
C TYR A 304 -6.24 11.18 -7.90
N VAL A 305 -6.97 10.88 -8.97
CA VAL A 305 -7.30 9.50 -9.37
C VAL A 305 -7.10 9.32 -10.87
N LYS A 306 -6.79 8.10 -11.29
CA LYS A 306 -6.61 7.79 -12.73
C LYS A 306 -7.90 7.86 -13.51
N ASN A 307 -9.02 7.41 -12.95
CA ASN A 307 -10.28 7.27 -13.66
C ASN A 307 -11.11 8.55 -13.65
N LEU A 308 -11.28 9.17 -14.82
CA LEU A 308 -12.08 10.39 -14.98
C LEU A 308 -13.55 10.19 -14.64
N GLU A 309 -14.14 9.06 -15.07
CA GLU A 309 -15.57 8.78 -14.83
C GLU A 309 -15.86 8.64 -13.34
N PHE A 310 -14.98 7.92 -12.62
CA PHE A 310 -15.07 7.86 -11.17
C PHE A 310 -14.95 9.24 -10.53
N ALA A 311 -13.98 10.06 -10.98
CA ALA A 311 -13.80 11.41 -10.45
C ALA A 311 -15.05 12.28 -10.65
N ARG A 312 -15.68 12.22 -11.84
CA ARG A 312 -16.95 12.92 -12.13
C ARG A 312 -18.05 12.48 -11.19
N ASP A 313 -18.30 11.16 -11.11
CA ASP A 313 -19.38 10.60 -10.30
C ASP A 313 -19.17 10.88 -8.80
N PHE A 314 -17.91 10.80 -8.34
CA PHE A 314 -17.55 11.10 -6.96
C PHE A 314 -17.85 12.56 -6.58
N ARG A 315 -17.53 13.50 -7.48
CA ARG A 315 -17.78 14.93 -7.28
C ARG A 315 -19.26 15.26 -7.40
N HIS A 316 -19.95 14.71 -8.39
CA HIS A 316 -21.38 14.89 -8.59
C HIS A 316 -22.21 14.45 -7.37
N LYS A 317 -21.89 13.28 -6.78
CA LYS A 317 -22.55 12.79 -5.56
C LYS A 317 -22.38 13.72 -4.35
N ARG A 318 -21.42 14.65 -4.39
CA ARG A 318 -21.14 15.66 -3.35
C ARG A 318 -21.57 17.06 -3.76
N GLU A 319 -22.32 17.17 -4.85
CA GLU A 319 -22.79 18.45 -5.40
C GLU A 319 -21.65 19.44 -5.72
N TRP A 320 -20.45 18.91 -5.98
CA TRP A 320 -19.30 19.72 -6.35
C TRP A 320 -19.34 20.04 -7.85
N THR A 321 -19.37 21.33 -8.15
CA THR A 321 -19.46 21.82 -9.54
C THR A 321 -18.10 21.74 -10.27
N GLY A 322 -18.18 21.69 -11.59
CA GLY A 322 -17.02 21.71 -12.49
C GLY A 322 -16.42 20.34 -12.77
N GLU A 323 -15.82 20.23 -13.95
CA GLU A 323 -15.14 19.01 -14.40
C GLU A 323 -13.84 18.76 -13.62
N PRO A 324 -13.49 17.49 -13.35
CA PRO A 324 -12.21 17.14 -12.76
C PRO A 324 -11.05 17.59 -13.64
N GLN A 325 -10.17 18.43 -13.12
CA GLN A 325 -9.01 18.93 -13.87
C GLN A 325 -7.96 17.84 -13.99
N PHE A 326 -7.39 17.68 -15.19
CA PHE A 326 -6.30 16.75 -15.44
C PHE A 326 -4.95 17.40 -15.10
N ASN A 327 -4.18 16.72 -14.24
CA ASN A 327 -2.80 17.10 -13.93
C ASN A 327 -1.85 16.26 -14.79
N LYS A 328 -1.19 16.91 -15.76
CA LYS A 328 -0.27 16.24 -16.70
C LYS A 328 0.96 15.62 -16.00
N ASN A 329 1.46 16.23 -14.94
CA ASN A 329 2.63 15.75 -14.22
C ASN A 329 2.32 14.48 -13.41
N LEU A 330 1.10 14.36 -12.93
CA LEU A 330 0.61 13.21 -12.16
C LEU A 330 -0.12 12.20 -13.03
N ASP A 331 -0.41 12.53 -14.29
CA ASP A 331 -1.26 11.74 -15.20
C ASP A 331 -2.57 11.30 -14.54
N ALA A 332 -3.19 12.20 -13.78
CA ALA A 332 -4.36 11.90 -12.96
C ALA A 332 -5.32 13.09 -12.88
N TYR A 333 -6.56 12.81 -12.55
CA TYR A 333 -7.63 13.80 -12.43
C TYR A 333 -7.83 14.22 -10.97
N PHE A 334 -7.93 15.52 -10.75
CA PHE A 334 -8.21 16.08 -9.43
C PHE A 334 -9.56 15.60 -8.89
N LEU A 335 -9.54 15.02 -7.70
CA LEU A 335 -10.73 14.52 -7.03
C LEU A 335 -11.23 15.50 -5.96
N CYS A 336 -10.41 15.76 -4.96
CA CYS A 336 -10.73 16.63 -3.82
C CYS A 336 -9.45 17.08 -3.09
N GLN A 337 -9.63 17.99 -2.12
CA GLN A 337 -8.53 18.43 -1.25
C GLN A 337 -9.00 18.68 0.18
N TYR A 338 -8.07 18.57 1.10
CA TYR A 338 -8.15 19.03 2.47
C TYR A 338 -7.20 20.22 2.64
N ASN A 339 -7.69 21.30 3.23
CA ASN A 339 -6.89 22.48 3.56
C ASN A 339 -6.59 22.50 5.06
N VAL A 340 -5.47 23.08 5.42
CA VAL A 340 -5.22 23.53 6.78
C VAL A 340 -6.23 24.64 7.10
N LYS A 341 -6.83 24.58 8.30
CA LYS A 341 -7.86 25.53 8.73
C LYS A 341 -7.24 26.80 9.30
#